data_8a67faafb4a4455e818da39e51f68c86
#
_entry.id   8a67faafb4a4455e818da39e51f68c86
#
_cell.length_a   1.000
_cell.length_b   1.000
_cell.length_c   1.000
_cell.angle_alpha   90.00
_cell.angle_beta   90.00
_cell.angle_gamma   90.00
#
_symmetry.space_group_name_H-M   'P 1'
#
loop_
_entity.id
_entity.type
_entity.pdbx_description
1 polymer ?
#
loop_
_entity_poly.entity_id
_entity_poly.type
_entity_poly.pdbx_seq_one_letter_code
_entity_poly.pdbx_strand_id
1 'polypeptide(L)'
;MQKELDMAKYGLFLGCNMPAIRPDVERAMRLAIPVLGIELIDLEGSACCPAFGTFPSADEIASLAVSAWNLSIAEKEGVNSMVQCGSCYSVLRMAREKLIRDEEKKEKVNHLLKGAGKQFEGRTCPRHVIDILFNDVGTEKISRSIQKNLQRLNVVVQYPCHTRFPSDVLGFDSPGRPRMLQKLVEALGATVQSYSRELQCCGGAGGFARQAYQDALKFSKKKFDAMIKETQVDLIIVNCITCLMHMEKVQKEFSKGDHEFSIPVFDYAQVLALCMGFDPKEVAGISIIPRDKVIEKITGAA
;
A
#
# COMPACT_ATOMS: atom_id res chain seq x y z
N MET A 1 -36.09 -13.71 -8.73
CA MET A 1 -35.34 -12.54 -9.22
C MET A 1 -34.23 -12.26 -8.20
N GLN A 2 -33.03 -12.78 -8.44
CA GLN A 2 -31.83 -12.36 -7.71
C GLN A 2 -31.56 -10.90 -8.09
N LYS A 3 -31.63 -9.99 -7.11
CA LYS A 3 -31.01 -8.67 -7.27
C LYS A 3 -29.53 -8.92 -7.64
N GLU A 4 -29.13 -8.59 -8.84
CA GLU A 4 -27.71 -8.35 -9.13
C GLU A 4 -27.25 -7.34 -8.08
N LEU A 5 -26.41 -7.80 -7.15
CA LEU A 5 -25.70 -6.90 -6.26
C LEU A 5 -24.79 -6.08 -7.19
N ASP A 6 -25.12 -4.82 -7.32
CA ASP A 6 -24.30 -3.85 -8.04
C ASP A 6 -22.93 -3.84 -7.36
N MET A 7 -21.95 -4.51 -7.99
CA MET A 7 -20.59 -4.62 -7.44
C MET A 7 -19.95 -3.24 -7.43
N ALA A 8 -19.40 -2.85 -6.30
CA ALA A 8 -18.64 -1.61 -6.22
C ALA A 8 -17.47 -1.65 -7.20
N LYS A 9 -17.30 -0.59 -8.01
CA LYS A 9 -16.24 -0.51 -9.03
C LYS A 9 -15.13 0.43 -8.61
N TYR A 10 -13.89 0.02 -8.80
CA TYR A 10 -12.71 0.82 -8.53
C TYR A 10 -11.69 0.68 -9.65
N GLY A 11 -11.08 1.79 -10.05
CA GLY A 11 -9.94 1.78 -10.96
C GLY A 11 -8.67 1.32 -10.25
N LEU A 12 -8.03 0.26 -10.71
CA LEU A 12 -6.79 -0.23 -10.10
C LEU A 12 -5.60 0.62 -10.54
N PHE A 13 -5.08 1.45 -9.62
CA PHE A 13 -3.88 2.23 -9.86
C PHE A 13 -2.62 1.44 -9.48
N LEU A 14 -1.87 0.99 -10.47
CA LEU A 14 -0.70 0.13 -10.28
C LEU A 14 0.55 0.88 -9.78
N GLY A 15 0.70 2.15 -10.17
CA GLY A 15 1.94 2.89 -9.94
C GLY A 15 3.12 2.32 -10.75
N CYS A 16 4.31 2.27 -10.16
CA CYS A 16 5.52 1.78 -10.85
C CYS A 16 6.11 0.50 -10.25
N ASN A 17 6.30 0.46 -8.93
CA ASN A 17 6.98 -0.67 -8.28
C ASN A 17 6.14 -1.93 -8.20
N MET A 18 4.82 -1.81 -8.19
CA MET A 18 3.94 -2.99 -8.11
C MET A 18 4.07 -3.82 -9.39
N PRO A 19 3.81 -3.30 -10.60
CA PRO A 19 3.94 -4.12 -11.81
C PRO A 19 5.40 -4.48 -12.15
N ALA A 20 6.36 -3.60 -11.83
CA ALA A 20 7.74 -3.80 -12.27
C ALA A 20 8.58 -4.70 -11.33
N ILE A 21 8.29 -4.69 -10.02
CA ILE A 21 9.14 -5.35 -9.01
C ILE A 21 8.35 -6.31 -8.13
N ARG A 22 7.06 -6.03 -7.90
CA ARG A 22 6.18 -6.82 -7.02
C ARG A 22 4.87 -7.22 -7.73
N PRO A 23 4.96 -7.85 -8.94
CA PRO A 23 3.77 -8.33 -9.63
C PRO A 23 2.98 -9.39 -8.84
N ASP A 24 3.60 -10.05 -7.87
CA ASP A 24 2.94 -10.93 -6.91
C ASP A 24 1.90 -10.20 -6.05
N VAL A 25 2.15 -8.95 -5.67
CA VAL A 25 1.17 -8.11 -4.95
C VAL A 25 0.00 -7.71 -5.86
N GLU A 26 0.28 -7.32 -7.10
CA GLU A 26 -0.76 -7.05 -8.10
C GLU A 26 -1.64 -8.30 -8.31
N ARG A 27 -1.01 -9.46 -8.49
CA ARG A 27 -1.71 -10.73 -8.65
C ARG A 27 -2.60 -11.04 -7.46
N ALA A 28 -2.10 -10.84 -6.24
CA ALA A 28 -2.87 -11.01 -5.02
C ALA A 28 -4.10 -10.10 -4.97
N MET A 29 -3.95 -8.82 -5.34
CA MET A 29 -5.09 -7.90 -5.41
C MET A 29 -6.13 -8.34 -6.44
N ARG A 30 -5.70 -8.68 -7.65
CA ARG A 30 -6.58 -9.12 -8.74
C ARG A 30 -7.35 -10.40 -8.42
N LEU A 31 -6.81 -11.25 -7.57
CA LEU A 31 -7.48 -12.48 -7.12
C LEU A 31 -8.37 -12.26 -5.89
N ALA A 32 -7.89 -11.55 -4.88
CA ALA A 32 -8.59 -11.42 -3.60
C ALA A 32 -9.72 -10.37 -3.62
N ILE A 33 -9.51 -9.23 -4.27
CA ILE A 33 -10.47 -8.11 -4.24
C ILE A 33 -11.83 -8.48 -4.88
N PRO A 34 -11.88 -9.18 -6.03
CA PRO A 34 -13.16 -9.61 -6.61
C PRO A 34 -13.97 -10.57 -5.73
N VAL A 35 -13.31 -11.44 -4.94
CA VAL A 35 -13.99 -12.32 -3.96
C VAL A 35 -14.79 -11.50 -2.93
N LEU A 36 -14.35 -10.29 -2.67
CA LEU A 36 -15.02 -9.36 -1.77
C LEU A 36 -16.14 -8.53 -2.45
N GLY A 37 -16.50 -8.84 -3.69
CA GLY A 37 -17.57 -8.17 -4.43
C GLY A 37 -17.18 -6.78 -4.93
N ILE A 38 -15.93 -6.58 -5.26
CA ILE A 38 -15.40 -5.36 -5.89
C ILE A 38 -14.91 -5.70 -7.30
N GLU A 39 -15.39 -4.96 -8.30
CA GLU A 39 -14.88 -5.01 -9.66
C GLU A 39 -13.68 -4.07 -9.81
N LEU A 40 -12.56 -4.60 -10.34
CA LEU A 40 -11.36 -3.83 -10.63
C LEU A 40 -11.33 -3.46 -12.12
N ILE A 41 -11.29 -2.17 -12.40
CA ILE A 41 -11.18 -1.60 -13.75
C ILE A 41 -9.71 -1.24 -13.98
N ASP A 42 -9.14 -1.67 -15.10
CA ASP A 42 -7.79 -1.29 -15.48
C ASP A 42 -7.75 0.19 -15.92
N LEU A 43 -6.85 0.96 -15.32
CA LEU A 43 -6.63 2.35 -15.68
C LEU A 43 -5.54 2.43 -16.77
N GLU A 44 -5.91 2.08 -18.00
CA GLU A 44 -4.99 2.04 -19.13
C GLU A 44 -4.34 3.41 -19.43
N GLY A 45 -3.03 3.39 -19.64
CA GLY A 45 -2.24 4.61 -19.86
C GLY A 45 -1.87 5.38 -18.60
N SER A 46 -2.11 4.80 -17.42
CA SER A 46 -1.61 5.34 -16.17
C SER A 46 -0.08 5.37 -16.14
N ALA A 47 0.46 6.47 -15.65
CA ALA A 47 1.89 6.65 -15.39
C ALA A 47 2.22 6.37 -13.93
N CYS A 48 3.52 6.31 -13.60
CA CYS A 48 3.98 6.35 -12.21
C CYS A 48 3.43 7.60 -11.50
N CYS A 49 3.10 7.52 -10.22
CA CYS A 49 2.93 8.73 -9.42
C CYS A 49 4.26 9.49 -9.40
N PRO A 50 4.25 10.83 -9.44
CA PRO A 50 5.48 11.63 -9.58
C PRO A 50 6.39 11.63 -8.34
N ALA A 51 6.42 10.53 -7.61
CA ALA A 51 7.18 10.27 -6.40
C ALA A 51 7.09 11.37 -5.34
N PHE A 52 6.96 11.00 -4.10
CA PHE A 52 6.91 11.95 -3.00
C PHE A 52 8.29 12.60 -2.75
N GLY A 53 8.29 13.90 -2.52
CA GLY A 53 9.45 14.67 -2.07
C GLY A 53 10.28 15.27 -3.20
N THR A 54 11.09 14.49 -3.89
CA THR A 54 12.10 15.02 -4.82
C THR A 54 11.51 15.70 -6.06
N PHE A 55 10.59 15.05 -6.75
CA PHE A 55 10.05 15.61 -7.99
C PHE A 55 9.14 16.83 -7.75
N PRO A 56 8.19 16.81 -6.80
CA PRO A 56 7.40 18.01 -6.48
C PRO A 56 8.24 19.20 -6.02
N SER A 57 9.40 18.95 -5.39
CA SER A 57 10.31 20.02 -4.97
C SER A 57 11.13 20.60 -6.12
N ALA A 58 11.34 19.85 -7.19
CA ALA A 58 12.05 20.31 -8.37
C ALA A 58 11.13 21.07 -9.32
N ASP A 59 9.93 20.53 -9.58
CA ASP A 59 8.91 21.16 -10.44
C ASP A 59 7.51 20.76 -9.97
N GLU A 60 6.86 21.68 -9.27
CA GLU A 60 5.52 21.44 -8.72
C GLU A 60 4.48 21.26 -9.82
N ILE A 61 4.50 22.10 -10.86
CA ILE A 61 3.49 22.07 -11.94
C ILE A 61 3.61 20.78 -12.75
N ALA A 62 4.82 20.36 -13.09
CA ALA A 62 5.03 19.08 -13.77
C ALA A 62 4.57 17.90 -12.90
N SER A 63 4.85 17.91 -11.60
CA SER A 63 4.39 16.91 -10.66
C SER A 63 2.85 16.84 -10.56
N LEU A 64 2.20 18.00 -10.48
CA LEU A 64 0.74 18.10 -10.48
C LEU A 64 0.15 17.63 -11.83
N ALA A 65 0.79 17.93 -12.96
CA ALA A 65 0.35 17.51 -14.28
C ALA A 65 0.39 15.98 -14.43
N VAL A 66 1.45 15.31 -13.98
CA VAL A 66 1.52 13.82 -13.99
C VAL A 66 0.47 13.21 -13.06
N SER A 67 0.26 13.81 -11.89
CA SER A 67 -0.80 13.36 -10.98
C SER A 67 -2.19 13.53 -11.58
N ALA A 68 -2.47 14.69 -12.17
CA ALA A 68 -3.73 15.00 -12.84
C ALA A 68 -3.98 14.10 -14.08
N TRP A 69 -2.92 13.74 -14.80
CA TRP A 69 -2.98 12.74 -15.85
C TRP A 69 -3.56 11.42 -15.34
N ASN A 70 -3.02 10.88 -14.25
CA ASN A 70 -3.51 9.64 -13.66
C ASN A 70 -4.95 9.76 -13.16
N LEU A 71 -5.28 10.86 -12.50
CA LEU A 71 -6.63 11.12 -11.99
C LEU A 71 -7.66 11.26 -13.12
N SER A 72 -7.29 11.93 -14.23
CA SER A 72 -8.19 12.09 -15.38
C SER A 72 -8.57 10.78 -16.06
N ILE A 73 -7.71 9.75 -15.96
CA ILE A 73 -8.03 8.42 -16.48
C ILE A 73 -9.15 7.78 -15.65
N ALA A 74 -9.05 7.83 -14.32
CA ALA A 74 -10.10 7.34 -13.44
C ALA A 74 -11.41 8.13 -13.61
N GLU A 75 -11.33 9.43 -13.85
CA GLU A 75 -12.49 10.29 -14.16
C GLU A 75 -13.18 9.89 -15.47
N LYS A 76 -12.40 9.54 -16.50
CA LYS A 76 -12.94 9.04 -17.77
C LYS A 76 -13.70 7.73 -17.59
N GLU A 77 -13.18 6.82 -16.76
CA GLU A 77 -13.86 5.56 -16.42
C GLU A 77 -15.00 5.73 -15.40
N GLY A 78 -15.19 6.93 -14.83
CA GLY A 78 -16.23 7.22 -13.85
C GLY A 78 -16.05 6.53 -12.51
N VAL A 79 -14.83 6.13 -12.13
CA VAL A 79 -14.53 5.35 -10.93
C VAL A 79 -13.51 6.03 -10.02
N ASN A 80 -13.60 5.77 -8.72
CA ASN A 80 -12.53 6.13 -7.80
C ASN A 80 -11.33 5.19 -7.97
N SER A 81 -10.13 5.71 -7.83
CA SER A 81 -8.92 4.88 -7.93
C SER A 81 -8.68 4.11 -6.62
N MET A 82 -8.49 2.80 -6.72
CA MET A 82 -7.95 1.96 -5.63
C MET A 82 -6.42 1.99 -5.71
N VAL A 83 -5.77 2.46 -4.66
CA VAL A 83 -4.31 2.65 -4.59
C VAL A 83 -3.71 1.78 -3.50
N GLN A 84 -2.74 0.94 -3.83
CA GLN A 84 -2.07 0.04 -2.86
C GLN A 84 -0.87 0.70 -2.18
N CYS A 85 -0.11 1.51 -2.88
CA CYS A 85 1.10 2.12 -2.33
C CYS A 85 0.78 3.40 -1.58
N GLY A 86 1.14 3.49 -0.29
CA GLY A 86 0.92 4.68 0.53
C GLY A 86 1.55 5.95 -0.05
N SER A 87 2.73 5.83 -0.69
CA SER A 87 3.36 6.97 -1.36
C SER A 87 2.54 7.46 -2.56
N CYS A 88 2.04 6.54 -3.40
CA CYS A 88 1.17 6.90 -4.52
C CYS A 88 -0.14 7.53 -4.05
N TYR A 89 -0.76 6.93 -3.02
CA TYR A 89 -1.98 7.46 -2.41
C TYR A 89 -1.80 8.91 -1.94
N SER A 90 -0.74 9.17 -1.17
CA SER A 90 -0.45 10.51 -0.68
C SER A 90 -0.28 11.52 -1.81
N VAL A 91 0.54 11.21 -2.81
CA VAL A 91 0.83 12.11 -3.93
C VAL A 91 -0.43 12.44 -4.72
N LEU A 92 -1.21 11.42 -5.10
CA LEU A 92 -2.44 11.62 -5.88
C LEU A 92 -3.50 12.36 -5.08
N ARG A 93 -3.65 12.05 -3.80
CA ARG A 93 -4.62 12.72 -2.92
C ARG A 93 -4.26 14.18 -2.70
N MET A 94 -3.00 14.49 -2.40
CA MET A 94 -2.52 15.86 -2.22
C MET A 94 -2.63 16.67 -3.51
N ALA A 95 -2.26 16.09 -4.66
CA ALA A 95 -2.39 16.75 -5.95
C ALA A 95 -3.86 17.10 -6.27
N ARG A 96 -4.77 16.14 -6.05
CA ARG A 96 -6.20 16.37 -6.21
C ARG A 96 -6.70 17.54 -5.37
N GLU A 97 -6.44 17.50 -4.07
CA GLU A 97 -6.89 18.56 -3.15
C GLU A 97 -6.29 19.92 -3.49
N LYS A 98 -5.03 19.94 -3.91
CA LYS A 98 -4.37 21.19 -4.31
C LYS A 98 -5.01 21.78 -5.57
N LEU A 99 -5.26 20.96 -6.59
CA LEU A 99 -5.86 21.41 -7.85
C LEU A 99 -7.34 21.81 -7.70
N ILE A 100 -8.06 21.20 -6.76
CA ILE A 100 -9.44 21.61 -6.46
C ILE A 100 -9.49 22.97 -5.75
N ARG A 101 -8.51 23.25 -4.89
CA ARG A 101 -8.46 24.50 -4.11
C ARG A 101 -7.80 25.67 -4.83
N ASP A 102 -7.02 25.41 -5.86
CA ASP A 102 -6.22 26.40 -6.60
C ASP A 102 -6.56 26.32 -8.09
N GLU A 103 -7.52 27.15 -8.52
CA GLU A 103 -8.01 27.16 -9.89
C GLU A 103 -6.92 27.60 -10.89
N GLU A 104 -6.03 28.52 -10.51
CA GLU A 104 -4.94 28.95 -11.37
C GLU A 104 -3.98 27.78 -11.71
N LYS A 105 -3.63 26.99 -10.69
CA LYS A 105 -2.81 25.77 -10.91
C LYS A 105 -3.55 24.72 -11.73
N LYS A 106 -4.84 24.55 -11.48
CA LYS A 106 -5.68 23.62 -12.23
C LYS A 106 -5.75 24.00 -13.72
N GLU A 107 -5.91 25.28 -14.03
CA GLU A 107 -5.89 25.80 -15.40
C GLU A 107 -4.52 25.55 -16.08
N LYS A 108 -3.40 25.87 -15.40
CA LYS A 108 -2.05 25.61 -15.91
C LYS A 108 -1.84 24.12 -16.19
N VAL A 109 -2.24 23.26 -15.28
CA VAL A 109 -2.13 21.80 -15.44
C VAL A 109 -3.01 21.32 -16.60
N ASN A 110 -4.26 21.76 -16.68
CA ASN A 110 -5.17 21.38 -17.77
C ASN A 110 -4.67 21.89 -19.13
N HIS A 111 -4.02 23.05 -19.19
CA HIS A 111 -3.37 23.52 -20.41
C HIS A 111 -2.30 22.52 -20.89
N LEU A 112 -1.48 21.98 -20.00
CA LEU A 112 -0.49 20.94 -20.33
C LEU A 112 -1.16 19.62 -20.77
N LEU A 113 -2.22 19.19 -20.09
CA LEU A 113 -2.93 17.94 -20.38
C LEU A 113 -3.68 17.98 -21.71
N LYS A 114 -4.10 19.16 -22.16
CA LYS A 114 -4.86 19.36 -23.41
C LYS A 114 -4.11 18.83 -24.63
N GLY A 115 -2.77 18.97 -24.66
CA GLY A 115 -1.94 18.43 -25.73
C GLY A 115 -2.01 16.90 -25.87
N ALA A 116 -2.40 16.21 -24.83
CA ALA A 116 -2.60 14.76 -24.79
C ALA A 116 -4.09 14.34 -24.80
N GLY A 117 -5.00 15.27 -25.08
CA GLY A 117 -6.44 15.01 -25.09
C GLY A 117 -7.04 14.67 -23.73
N LYS A 118 -6.42 15.13 -22.63
CA LYS A 118 -6.86 14.88 -21.24
C LYS A 118 -7.26 16.19 -20.55
N GLN A 119 -8.10 16.04 -19.53
CA GLN A 119 -8.54 17.12 -18.66
C GLN A 119 -8.81 16.57 -17.28
N PHE A 120 -8.35 17.23 -16.24
CA PHE A 120 -8.65 16.96 -14.85
C PHE A 120 -9.81 17.85 -14.38
N GLU A 121 -10.84 17.25 -13.82
CA GLU A 121 -12.03 17.94 -13.30
C GLU A 121 -12.19 17.85 -11.79
N GLY A 122 -11.59 16.84 -11.14
CA GLY A 122 -11.67 16.59 -9.71
C GLY A 122 -12.88 15.75 -9.27
N ARG A 123 -13.54 15.05 -10.22
CA ARG A 123 -14.76 14.27 -9.95
C ARG A 123 -14.52 13.01 -9.16
N THR A 124 -13.39 12.36 -9.34
CA THR A 124 -13.04 11.11 -8.66
C THR A 124 -12.00 11.32 -7.57
N CYS A 125 -11.90 10.35 -6.66
CA CYS A 125 -11.02 10.42 -5.50
C CYS A 125 -10.13 9.19 -5.44
N PRO A 126 -8.80 9.34 -5.32
CA PRO A 126 -7.95 8.21 -4.99
C PRO A 126 -8.21 7.77 -3.55
N ARG A 127 -8.47 6.46 -3.37
CA ARG A 127 -8.67 5.82 -2.07
C ARG A 127 -7.64 4.71 -1.88
N HIS A 128 -7.14 4.58 -0.67
CA HIS A 128 -6.21 3.51 -0.34
C HIS A 128 -6.98 2.18 -0.18
N VAL A 129 -6.39 1.06 -0.63
CA VAL A 129 -7.04 -0.26 -0.54
C VAL A 129 -7.47 -0.60 0.89
N ILE A 130 -6.67 -0.28 1.89
CA ILE A 130 -6.99 -0.55 3.31
C ILE A 130 -8.24 0.24 3.77
N ASP A 131 -8.39 1.49 3.33
CA ASP A 131 -9.58 2.29 3.59
C ASP A 131 -10.83 1.64 2.97
N ILE A 132 -10.74 1.21 1.71
CA ILE A 132 -11.85 0.53 1.02
C ILE A 132 -12.19 -0.79 1.71
N LEU A 133 -11.19 -1.60 2.04
CA LEU A 133 -11.41 -2.88 2.70
C LEU A 133 -12.00 -2.73 4.10
N PHE A 134 -11.60 -1.70 4.84
CA PHE A 134 -12.09 -1.48 6.19
C PHE A 134 -13.50 -0.86 6.20
N ASN A 135 -13.71 0.21 5.43
CA ASN A 135 -14.94 1.01 5.51
C ASN A 135 -16.06 0.51 4.58
N ASP A 136 -15.73 0.01 3.38
CA ASP A 136 -16.75 -0.39 2.39
C ASP A 136 -17.03 -1.90 2.43
N VAL A 137 -16.00 -2.72 2.65
CA VAL A 137 -16.13 -4.18 2.74
C VAL A 137 -16.48 -4.63 4.16
N GLY A 138 -15.71 -4.15 5.14
CA GLY A 138 -15.84 -4.49 6.55
C GLY A 138 -15.10 -5.78 6.96
N THR A 139 -14.65 -5.79 8.21
CA THR A 139 -13.88 -6.91 8.79
C THR A 139 -14.66 -8.23 8.84
N GLU A 140 -15.98 -8.18 9.03
CA GLU A 140 -16.82 -9.39 9.06
C GLU A 140 -16.86 -10.12 7.71
N LYS A 141 -17.02 -9.37 6.59
CA LYS A 141 -17.02 -9.97 5.25
C LYS A 141 -15.67 -10.57 4.93
N ILE A 142 -14.59 -9.89 5.30
CA ILE A 142 -13.23 -10.39 5.14
C ILE A 142 -13.04 -11.70 5.94
N SER A 143 -13.42 -11.72 7.21
CA SER A 143 -13.30 -12.91 8.06
C SER A 143 -14.11 -14.10 7.53
N ARG A 144 -15.25 -13.85 6.88
CA ARG A 144 -16.07 -14.92 6.25
C ARG A 144 -15.52 -15.40 4.91
N SER A 145 -14.66 -14.63 4.25
CA SER A 145 -14.11 -14.95 2.93
C SER A 145 -12.83 -15.80 2.97
N ILE A 146 -12.25 -15.99 4.14
CA ILE A 146 -11.01 -16.74 4.30
C ILE A 146 -11.26 -18.23 4.58
N GLN A 147 -10.39 -19.09 4.05
CA GLN A 147 -10.37 -20.53 4.27
C GLN A 147 -9.26 -20.96 5.24
N LYS A 148 -8.23 -20.16 5.33
CA LYS A 148 -7.07 -20.29 6.20
C LYS A 148 -6.96 -19.04 7.08
N ASN A 149 -6.22 -19.10 8.16
CA ASN A 149 -6.11 -17.97 9.06
C ASN A 149 -4.69 -17.82 9.63
N LEU A 150 -4.46 -16.73 10.33
CA LEU A 150 -3.18 -16.40 10.95
C LEU A 150 -3.12 -16.75 12.45
N GLN A 151 -4.01 -17.62 12.91
CA GLN A 151 -4.05 -18.06 14.29
C GLN A 151 -2.74 -18.55 14.80
N ARG A 152 -1.94 -18.52 15.52
CA ARG A 152 -0.60 -18.98 15.89
C ARG A 152 0.53 -18.15 15.30
N LEU A 153 0.20 -17.00 14.67
CA LEU A 153 1.21 -16.08 14.17
C LEU A 153 1.15 -14.76 14.94
N ASN A 154 2.29 -14.34 15.43
CA ASN A 154 2.48 -13.04 16.02
C ASN A 154 2.86 -12.05 14.89
N VAL A 155 1.98 -11.10 14.64
CA VAL A 155 2.12 -10.16 13.55
C VAL A 155 2.45 -8.78 14.08
N VAL A 156 3.38 -8.12 13.42
CA VAL A 156 3.60 -6.67 13.56
C VAL A 156 3.10 -5.98 12.30
N VAL A 157 2.38 -4.88 12.45
CA VAL A 157 1.94 -4.06 11.32
C VAL A 157 2.85 -2.85 11.13
N GLN A 158 3.14 -2.53 9.87
CA GLN A 158 3.84 -1.32 9.50
C GLN A 158 2.84 -0.29 9.00
N TYR A 159 2.69 0.80 9.74
CA TYR A 159 1.87 1.95 9.33
C TYR A 159 2.70 2.89 8.43
N PRO A 160 2.39 3.03 7.14
CA PRO A 160 3.11 3.93 6.27
C PRO A 160 2.90 5.40 6.70
N CYS A 161 3.98 6.17 6.76
CA CYS A 161 3.87 7.59 7.11
C CYS A 161 3.03 8.38 6.09
N HIS A 162 3.08 8.00 4.82
CA HIS A 162 2.34 8.63 3.70
C HIS A 162 0.84 8.27 3.63
N THR A 163 0.31 7.43 4.50
CA THR A 163 -1.13 7.29 4.71
C THR A 163 -1.62 8.12 5.90
N ARG A 164 -0.71 8.61 6.72
CA ARG A 164 -1.00 9.31 7.98
C ARG A 164 -0.81 10.82 7.90
N PHE A 165 0.12 11.30 7.06
CA PHE A 165 0.50 12.71 6.96
C PHE A 165 0.59 13.19 5.51
N PRO A 166 0.10 14.42 5.21
CA PRO A 166 -0.62 15.34 6.09
C PRO A 166 -2.07 14.86 6.38
N SER A 167 -2.44 14.79 7.65
CA SER A 167 -3.69 14.16 8.08
C SER A 167 -4.96 14.95 7.70
N ASP A 168 -4.85 16.26 7.61
CA ASP A 168 -5.93 17.17 7.20
C ASP A 168 -6.33 17.01 5.71
N VAL A 169 -5.41 16.50 4.89
CA VAL A 169 -5.63 16.23 3.47
C VAL A 169 -6.00 14.77 3.22
N LEU A 170 -5.28 13.85 3.87
CA LEU A 170 -5.43 12.42 3.57
C LEU A 170 -6.69 11.81 4.17
N GLY A 171 -7.06 12.21 5.41
CA GLY A 171 -8.28 11.74 6.08
C GLY A 171 -8.39 10.20 6.17
N PHE A 172 -7.25 9.50 6.21
CA PHE A 172 -7.20 8.05 6.06
C PHE A 172 -7.59 7.32 7.34
N ASP A 173 -6.85 7.53 8.41
CA ASP A 173 -7.01 6.88 9.72
C ASP A 173 -6.54 7.87 10.79
N SER A 174 -6.72 7.56 12.06
CA SER A 174 -6.16 8.39 13.13
C SER A 174 -4.63 8.44 13.01
N PRO A 175 -4.01 9.63 12.80
CA PRO A 175 -2.57 9.69 12.54
C PRO A 175 -1.72 9.28 13.75
N GLY A 176 -2.22 9.47 14.98
CA GLY A 176 -1.55 9.08 16.21
C GLY A 176 -1.93 7.71 16.76
N ARG A 177 -3.04 7.13 16.27
CA ARG A 177 -3.56 5.82 16.68
C ARG A 177 -4.23 5.11 15.50
N PRO A 178 -3.49 4.79 14.44
CA PRO A 178 -4.06 4.11 13.28
C PRO A 178 -4.50 2.69 13.68
N ARG A 179 -5.67 2.26 13.18
CA ARG A 179 -6.26 0.96 13.52
C ARG A 179 -6.77 0.14 12.35
N MET A 180 -6.98 0.76 11.19
CA MET A 180 -7.58 0.06 10.06
C MET A 180 -6.79 -1.18 9.67
N LEU A 181 -5.47 -1.05 9.43
CA LEU A 181 -4.63 -2.18 9.07
C LEU A 181 -4.60 -3.25 10.17
N GLN A 182 -4.47 -2.84 11.44
CA GLN A 182 -4.50 -3.77 12.57
C GLN A 182 -5.79 -4.56 12.60
N LYS A 183 -6.95 -3.90 12.50
CA LYS A 183 -8.27 -4.55 12.52
C LYS A 183 -8.48 -5.51 11.36
N LEU A 184 -7.98 -5.15 10.19
CA LEU A 184 -8.02 -6.02 9.02
C LEU A 184 -7.13 -7.27 9.21
N VAL A 185 -5.97 -7.13 9.83
CA VAL A 185 -5.06 -8.25 10.16
C VAL A 185 -5.65 -9.14 11.28
N GLU A 186 -6.27 -8.53 12.29
CA GLU A 186 -7.02 -9.27 13.33
C GLU A 186 -8.19 -10.06 12.73
N ALA A 187 -8.86 -9.52 11.71
CA ALA A 187 -9.94 -10.23 11.00
C ALA A 187 -9.46 -11.48 10.24
N LEU A 188 -8.15 -11.58 9.96
CA LEU A 188 -7.51 -12.79 9.43
C LEU A 188 -7.10 -13.78 10.53
N GLY A 189 -7.41 -13.49 11.81
CA GLY A 189 -7.13 -14.34 12.95
C GLY A 189 -5.77 -14.15 13.63
N ALA A 190 -4.98 -13.15 13.23
CA ALA A 190 -3.66 -12.90 13.80
C ALA A 190 -3.71 -12.25 15.20
N THR A 191 -2.66 -12.46 15.98
CA THR A 191 -2.36 -11.65 17.15
C THR A 191 -1.43 -10.52 16.73
N VAL A 192 -1.93 -9.27 16.74
CA VAL A 192 -1.13 -8.09 16.38
C VAL A 192 -0.42 -7.56 17.62
N GLN A 193 0.90 -7.47 17.55
CA GLN A 193 1.75 -6.98 18.63
C GLN A 193 2.17 -5.54 18.37
N SER A 194 2.11 -4.69 19.39
CA SER A 194 2.57 -3.30 19.37
C SER A 194 3.98 -3.19 19.95
N TYR A 195 4.73 -2.20 19.50
CA TYR A 195 6.06 -1.87 20.00
C TYR A 195 6.29 -0.36 19.94
N SER A 196 7.26 0.13 20.68
CA SER A 196 7.48 1.57 20.91
C SER A 196 7.71 2.39 19.63
N ARG A 197 8.19 1.77 18.56
CA ARG A 197 8.48 2.44 17.27
C ARG A 197 7.54 2.02 16.12
N GLU A 198 6.37 1.51 16.43
CA GLU A 198 5.42 1.04 15.40
C GLU A 198 5.03 2.16 14.41
N LEU A 199 4.89 3.39 14.88
CA LEU A 199 4.54 4.56 14.07
C LEU A 199 5.72 5.25 13.39
N GLN A 200 6.96 4.80 13.64
CA GLN A 200 8.14 5.32 12.95
C GLN A 200 8.08 4.96 11.47
N CYS A 201 8.49 5.89 10.61
CA CYS A 201 8.64 5.64 9.16
C CYS A 201 9.58 4.45 8.90
N CYS A 202 9.35 3.70 7.82
CA CYS A 202 10.27 2.63 7.40
C CYS A 202 11.64 3.16 6.92
N GLY A 203 11.71 4.42 6.49
CA GLY A 203 12.94 5.05 5.96
C GLY A 203 13.09 5.00 4.44
N GLY A 204 12.16 4.37 3.71
CA GLY A 204 12.34 4.05 2.28
C GLY A 204 11.90 5.13 1.28
N ALA A 205 11.06 6.09 1.68
CA ALA A 205 10.47 7.05 0.76
C ALA A 205 11.06 8.47 0.86
N GLY A 206 10.60 9.36 0.00
CA GLY A 206 10.96 10.79 0.01
C GLY A 206 12.39 11.11 -0.43
N GLY A 207 13.08 10.16 -1.04
CA GLY A 207 14.48 10.34 -1.45
C GLY A 207 15.49 10.08 -0.31
N PHE A 208 15.06 9.92 0.94
CA PHE A 208 15.94 9.76 2.10
C PHE A 208 16.90 8.58 1.95
N ALA A 209 16.37 7.38 1.63
CA ALA A 209 17.18 6.19 1.40
C ALA A 209 18.10 6.29 0.17
N ARG A 210 17.87 7.25 -0.73
CA ARG A 210 18.70 7.44 -1.92
C ARG A 210 19.79 8.48 -1.71
N GLN A 211 19.50 9.54 -0.98
CA GLN A 211 20.42 10.67 -0.76
C GLN A 211 21.33 10.43 0.47
N ALA A 212 20.79 9.80 1.51
CA ALA A 212 21.48 9.57 2.79
C ALA A 212 21.31 8.11 3.25
N TYR A 213 21.80 7.16 2.41
CA TYR A 213 21.56 5.73 2.59
C TYR A 213 21.98 5.20 3.96
N GLN A 214 23.17 5.57 4.44
CA GLN A 214 23.69 5.12 5.73
C GLN A 214 22.84 5.62 6.91
N ASP A 215 22.31 6.84 6.82
CA ASP A 215 21.44 7.37 7.86
C ASP A 215 20.05 6.74 7.79
N ALA A 216 19.54 6.46 6.58
CA ALA A 216 18.31 5.69 6.39
C ALA A 216 18.45 4.27 6.98
N LEU A 217 19.59 3.60 6.81
CA LEU A 217 19.87 2.31 7.44
C LEU A 217 19.87 2.40 8.96
N LYS A 218 20.58 3.34 9.56
CA LYS A 218 20.57 3.56 11.02
C LYS A 218 19.18 3.84 11.55
N PHE A 219 18.40 4.63 10.80
CA PHE A 219 17.03 4.94 11.14
C PHE A 219 16.12 3.71 11.12
N SER A 220 16.20 2.91 10.06
CA SER A 220 15.45 1.67 9.94
C SER A 220 15.87 0.65 11.00
N LYS A 221 17.19 0.53 11.27
CA LYS A 221 17.70 -0.39 12.29
C LYS A 221 17.10 -0.15 13.68
N LYS A 222 16.97 1.10 14.12
CA LYS A 222 16.34 1.44 15.40
C LYS A 222 14.90 0.93 15.49
N LYS A 223 14.18 0.88 14.36
CA LYS A 223 12.82 0.32 14.31
C LYS A 223 12.84 -1.19 14.46
N PHE A 224 13.70 -1.89 13.74
CA PHE A 224 13.84 -3.34 13.84
C PHE A 224 14.35 -3.79 15.20
N ASP A 225 15.32 -3.09 15.80
CA ASP A 225 15.84 -3.40 17.13
C ASP A 225 14.73 -3.30 18.19
N ALA A 226 13.88 -2.25 18.13
CA ALA A 226 12.74 -2.13 19.04
C ALA A 226 11.71 -3.25 18.83
N MET A 227 11.38 -3.55 17.56
CA MET A 227 10.45 -4.62 17.21
C MET A 227 10.91 -5.97 17.78
N ILE A 228 12.15 -6.37 17.53
CA ILE A 228 12.69 -7.66 17.98
C ILE A 228 12.81 -7.72 19.51
N LYS A 229 13.20 -6.61 20.15
CA LYS A 229 13.35 -6.56 21.59
C LYS A 229 12.01 -6.64 22.35
N GLU A 230 10.97 -6.04 21.76
CA GLU A 230 9.70 -5.81 22.45
C GLU A 230 8.60 -6.80 22.03
N THR A 231 8.79 -7.56 20.94
CA THR A 231 7.78 -8.49 20.40
C THR A 231 8.37 -9.87 20.06
N GLN A 232 7.47 -10.85 19.89
CA GLN A 232 7.79 -12.18 19.33
C GLN A 232 7.26 -12.28 17.91
N VAL A 233 7.81 -11.46 16.99
CA VAL A 233 7.30 -11.31 15.65
C VAL A 233 7.60 -12.52 14.76
N ASP A 234 6.57 -13.13 14.16
CA ASP A 234 6.70 -14.14 13.08
C ASP A 234 6.75 -13.49 11.71
N LEU A 235 6.00 -12.42 11.47
CA LEU A 235 5.97 -11.69 10.20
C LEU A 235 5.56 -10.22 10.38
N ILE A 236 5.94 -9.41 9.40
CA ILE A 236 5.53 -8.00 9.29
C ILE A 236 4.52 -7.88 8.16
N ILE A 237 3.36 -7.24 8.42
CA ILE A 237 2.39 -6.92 7.39
C ILE A 237 2.42 -5.42 7.11
N VAL A 238 2.52 -5.07 5.84
CA VAL A 238 2.54 -3.70 5.35
C VAL A 238 1.38 -3.44 4.38
N ASN A 239 1.10 -2.16 4.11
CA ASN A 239 0.15 -1.72 3.09
C ASN A 239 0.77 -0.63 2.20
N CYS A 240 2.02 -0.79 1.84
CA CYS A 240 2.76 0.13 0.98
C CYS A 240 3.92 -0.60 0.30
N ILE A 241 3.95 -0.57 -1.03
CA ILE A 241 4.99 -1.25 -1.81
C ILE A 241 6.39 -0.73 -1.47
N THR A 242 6.54 0.57 -1.26
CA THR A 242 7.82 1.15 -0.83
C THR A 242 8.27 0.61 0.53
N CYS A 243 7.36 0.47 1.50
CA CYS A 243 7.67 -0.11 2.80
C CYS A 243 8.05 -1.60 2.67
N LEU A 244 7.30 -2.37 1.89
CA LEU A 244 7.57 -3.78 1.61
C LEU A 244 9.00 -3.97 1.11
N MET A 245 9.34 -3.31 0.02
CA MET A 245 10.68 -3.41 -0.61
C MET A 245 11.80 -2.92 0.30
N HIS A 246 11.59 -1.78 0.97
CA HIS A 246 12.62 -1.19 1.82
C HIS A 246 12.89 -2.05 3.06
N MET A 247 11.85 -2.55 3.73
CA MET A 247 11.99 -3.36 4.94
C MET A 247 12.63 -4.72 4.65
N GLU A 248 12.41 -5.31 3.48
CA GLU A 248 13.15 -6.50 3.04
C GLU A 248 14.63 -6.15 2.78
N LYS A 249 14.89 -5.06 2.04
CA LYS A 249 16.25 -4.65 1.66
C LYS A 249 17.13 -4.36 2.87
N VAL A 250 16.62 -3.59 3.85
CA VAL A 250 17.44 -3.20 5.02
C VAL A 250 17.78 -4.39 5.91
N GLN A 251 16.94 -5.41 5.99
CA GLN A 251 17.27 -6.64 6.72
C GLN A 251 18.48 -7.35 6.12
N LYS A 252 18.59 -7.40 4.79
CA LYS A 252 19.80 -7.93 4.11
C LYS A 252 21.06 -7.15 4.45
N GLU A 253 20.97 -5.84 4.61
CA GLU A 253 22.09 -5.01 5.02
C GLU A 253 22.47 -5.21 6.50
N PHE A 254 21.47 -5.41 7.37
CA PHE A 254 21.71 -5.69 8.79
C PHE A 254 22.37 -7.06 9.01
N SER A 255 22.02 -8.04 8.18
CA SER A 255 22.53 -9.42 8.25
C SER A 255 23.99 -9.58 7.73
N LYS A 256 24.65 -8.50 7.33
CA LYS A 256 26.11 -8.50 7.01
C LYS A 256 27.01 -8.51 8.27
N GLY A 257 26.41 -8.46 9.47
CA GLY A 257 27.08 -8.55 10.76
C GLY A 257 26.70 -9.84 11.51
N ASP A 258 26.99 -9.89 12.81
CA ASP A 258 26.84 -11.09 13.66
C ASP A 258 25.36 -11.49 13.96
N HIS A 259 24.37 -10.72 13.52
CA HIS A 259 22.95 -10.99 13.74
C HIS A 259 22.20 -11.10 12.41
N GLU A 260 21.52 -12.23 12.20
CA GLU A 260 20.68 -12.45 11.04
C GLU A 260 19.28 -11.87 11.29
N PHE A 261 18.91 -10.86 10.47
CA PHE A 261 17.54 -10.35 10.40
C PHE A 261 16.82 -11.06 9.25
N SER A 262 15.84 -11.86 9.57
CA SER A 262 15.11 -12.66 8.57
C SER A 262 13.61 -12.73 8.87
N ILE A 263 12.99 -11.58 9.21
CA ILE A 263 11.57 -11.50 9.48
C ILE A 263 10.83 -11.33 8.15
N PRO A 264 9.96 -12.28 7.74
CA PRO A 264 9.18 -12.17 6.53
C PRO A 264 8.33 -10.91 6.49
N VAL A 265 8.32 -10.20 5.36
CA VAL A 265 7.50 -9.00 5.16
C VAL A 265 6.50 -9.29 4.05
N PHE A 266 5.21 -9.10 4.32
CA PHE A 266 4.13 -9.30 3.35
C PHE A 266 3.33 -8.02 3.15
N ASP A 267 2.84 -7.81 1.95
CA ASP A 267 1.74 -6.88 1.74
C ASP A 267 0.43 -7.49 2.25
N TYR A 268 -0.49 -6.65 2.75
CA TYR A 268 -1.77 -7.12 3.25
C TYR A 268 -2.56 -7.92 2.19
N ALA A 269 -2.52 -7.49 0.92
CA ALA A 269 -3.21 -8.20 -0.16
C ALA A 269 -2.66 -9.62 -0.36
N GLN A 270 -1.35 -9.83 -0.17
CA GLN A 270 -0.73 -11.15 -0.27
C GLN A 270 -1.24 -12.08 0.83
N VAL A 271 -1.27 -11.60 2.07
CA VAL A 271 -1.74 -12.41 3.21
C VAL A 271 -3.23 -12.69 3.10
N LEU A 272 -4.03 -11.73 2.66
CA LEU A 272 -5.44 -11.91 2.39
C LEU A 272 -5.67 -13.01 1.34
N ALA A 273 -4.93 -12.96 0.23
CA ALA A 273 -5.01 -13.95 -0.83
C ALA A 273 -4.57 -15.35 -0.35
N LEU A 274 -3.50 -15.45 0.44
CA LEU A 274 -3.08 -16.71 1.07
C LEU A 274 -4.18 -17.28 2.00
N CYS A 275 -4.79 -16.42 2.82
CA CYS A 275 -5.89 -16.83 3.71
C CYS A 275 -7.15 -17.25 2.92
N MET A 276 -7.38 -16.71 1.74
CA MET A 276 -8.45 -17.15 0.82
C MET A 276 -8.13 -18.46 0.09
N GLY A 277 -6.89 -18.98 0.20
CA GLY A 277 -6.49 -20.26 -0.38
C GLY A 277 -5.90 -20.18 -1.78
N PHE A 278 -5.50 -19.00 -2.25
CA PHE A 278 -4.79 -18.84 -3.53
C PHE A 278 -3.35 -19.38 -3.47
N ASP A 279 -2.82 -19.79 -4.62
CA ASP A 279 -1.48 -20.38 -4.75
C ASP A 279 -0.39 -19.41 -4.23
N PRO A 280 0.40 -19.82 -3.21
CA PRO A 280 1.46 -19.00 -2.66
C PRO A 280 2.50 -18.52 -3.67
N LYS A 281 2.80 -19.32 -4.69
CA LYS A 281 3.75 -18.96 -5.75
C LYS A 281 3.25 -17.79 -6.59
N GLU A 282 1.93 -17.72 -6.83
CA GLU A 282 1.33 -16.62 -7.58
C GLU A 282 1.23 -15.33 -6.75
N VAL A 283 0.81 -15.44 -5.50
CA VAL A 283 0.42 -14.27 -4.70
C VAL A 283 1.49 -13.78 -3.73
N ALA A 284 2.54 -14.58 -3.48
CA ALA A 284 3.60 -14.25 -2.51
C ALA A 284 4.98 -14.80 -2.91
N GLY A 285 5.19 -15.15 -4.17
CA GLY A 285 6.41 -15.83 -4.66
C GLY A 285 7.65 -14.95 -4.74
N ILE A 286 7.52 -13.62 -4.66
CA ILE A 286 8.65 -12.69 -4.78
C ILE A 286 9.05 -12.13 -3.41
N SER A 287 10.23 -12.51 -2.93
CA SER A 287 10.82 -11.96 -1.70
C SER A 287 12.32 -12.18 -1.68
N ILE A 288 13.05 -11.26 -1.06
CA ILE A 288 14.48 -11.44 -0.78
C ILE A 288 14.74 -11.97 0.64
N ILE A 289 13.70 -12.07 1.45
CA ILE A 289 13.71 -12.69 2.78
C ILE A 289 12.92 -13.98 2.70
N PRO A 290 13.43 -15.12 3.23
CA PRO A 290 12.70 -16.39 3.21
C PRO A 290 11.32 -16.29 3.84
N ARG A 291 10.29 -16.82 3.17
CA ARG A 291 8.89 -16.77 3.61
C ARG A 291 8.26 -18.15 3.79
N ASP A 292 8.92 -19.20 3.33
CA ASP A 292 8.36 -20.55 3.22
C ASP A 292 7.73 -21.04 4.53
N LYS A 293 8.45 -20.94 5.64
CA LYS A 293 7.94 -21.36 6.97
C LYS A 293 6.66 -20.64 7.41
N VAL A 294 6.51 -19.36 7.06
CA VAL A 294 5.29 -18.60 7.38
C VAL A 294 4.17 -18.98 6.43
N ILE A 295 4.47 -19.14 5.15
CA ILE A 295 3.51 -19.61 4.14
C ILE A 295 2.97 -21.00 4.52
N GLU A 296 3.83 -21.93 4.90
CA GLU A 296 3.44 -23.27 5.37
C GLU A 296 2.51 -23.19 6.60
N LYS A 297 2.84 -22.33 7.58
CA LYS A 297 1.97 -22.11 8.75
C LYS A 297 0.59 -21.56 8.38
N ILE A 298 0.50 -20.69 7.37
CA ILE A 298 -0.77 -20.10 6.89
C ILE A 298 -1.57 -21.12 6.09
N THR A 299 -0.93 -21.81 5.16
CA THR A 299 -1.61 -22.68 4.20
C THR A 299 -1.89 -24.09 4.75
N GLY A 300 -1.16 -24.49 5.80
CA GLY A 300 -1.22 -25.85 6.34
C GLY A 300 -0.60 -26.90 5.40
N ALA A 301 0.20 -26.48 4.43
CA ALA A 301 1.02 -27.34 3.61
C ALA A 301 2.30 -27.66 4.39
N ALA A 302 2.35 -28.85 5.00
CA ALA A 302 3.55 -29.45 5.58
C ALA A 302 4.11 -30.48 4.59
#